data_03664317db5c935f0e65e87296037235
#
_entry.id   03664317db5c935f0e65e87296037235
#
_cell.length_a   1.000
_cell.length_b   1.000
_cell.length_c   1.000
_cell.angle_alpha   90.00
_cell.angle_beta   90.00
_cell.angle_gamma   90.00
#
_symmetry.space_group_name_H-M   'P 1'
#
loop_
_entity.id
_entity.type
_entity.pdbx_description
1 polymer ?
#
loop_
_entity_poly.entity_id
_entity_poly.type
_entity_poly.pdbx_seq_one_letter_code
_entity_poly.pdbx_strand_id
1 'polypeptide(L)'
;MKRSEYLVRRRRARVAVMMLFALIMGFVSAAPPVVTGCQAQDLTPVPDTSVLSPAISVPVQAEPAAPVLPEKWVCLTFDDGPSKTTPDVLNALNAAGVHATFFVVATGHNEKYLPLLTEAVSAGHQIALHSASHEYSDIYRSSEAYWADIALLKERIAPYVDAESIRYLRFPGGSTNTVSRRYGGKGLMKQLKAEVEQKGWQWVDWNVCAEDAVGGHPSADTIYRNVVRETGQQTNCIVLMHDSATTRTTAEALPDIIRWYADQGFAFLTVAEALPIG
;
A
#
# COMPACT_ATOMS: atom_id res chain seq x y z
N MET A 1 -39.93 -12.74 -8.18
CA MET A 1 -39.53 -12.93 -6.75
C MET A 1 -38.74 -11.72 -6.31
N LYS A 2 -39.20 -10.97 -5.32
CA LYS A 2 -38.69 -9.62 -4.99
C LYS A 2 -37.41 -9.70 -4.16
N ARG A 3 -36.43 -8.85 -4.50
CA ARG A 3 -35.08 -8.69 -3.90
C ARG A 3 -35.06 -8.59 -2.35
N SER A 4 -36.20 -8.36 -1.70
CA SER A 4 -36.36 -8.21 -0.25
C SER A 4 -36.38 -9.54 0.53
N GLU A 5 -36.74 -10.66 -0.07
CA GLU A 5 -36.82 -11.94 0.65
C GLU A 5 -35.48 -12.67 0.80
N TYR A 6 -34.51 -12.38 -0.04
CA TYR A 6 -33.17 -12.95 0.05
C TYR A 6 -32.34 -12.41 1.24
N LEU A 7 -32.59 -11.18 1.63
CA LEU A 7 -31.86 -10.52 2.74
C LEU A 7 -32.38 -10.92 4.13
N VAL A 8 -33.60 -11.38 4.25
CA VAL A 8 -34.19 -11.76 5.54
C VAL A 8 -33.75 -13.16 5.98
N ARG A 9 -33.47 -14.09 5.06
CA ARG A 9 -33.05 -15.47 5.39
C ARG A 9 -31.60 -15.55 5.93
N ARG A 10 -30.71 -14.60 5.63
CA ARG A 10 -29.33 -14.58 6.14
C ARG A 10 -29.19 -14.05 7.58
N ARG A 11 -30.23 -13.41 8.14
CA ARG A 11 -30.19 -12.85 9.52
C ARG A 11 -30.53 -13.86 10.62
N ARG A 12 -31.07 -15.04 10.31
CA ARG A 12 -31.51 -16.02 11.32
C ARG A 12 -30.55 -17.18 11.61
N ALA A 13 -29.39 -17.25 10.97
CA ALA A 13 -28.43 -18.35 11.14
C ALA A 13 -27.16 -18.00 11.93
N ARG A 14 -27.08 -16.82 12.57
CA ARG A 14 -25.88 -16.39 13.32
C ARG A 14 -26.12 -15.98 14.78
N VAL A 15 -27.16 -16.52 15.43
CA VAL A 15 -27.40 -16.32 16.86
C VAL A 15 -27.52 -17.68 17.52
N ALA A 16 -26.45 -18.42 17.62
CA ALA A 16 -26.26 -19.51 18.57
C ALA A 16 -24.82 -20.04 18.44
N VAL A 17 -23.85 -19.41 19.06
CA VAL A 17 -22.63 -19.98 19.69
C VAL A 17 -21.83 -18.81 20.26
N MET A 18 -22.20 -18.37 21.45
CA MET A 18 -21.32 -17.65 22.38
C MET A 18 -21.89 -17.78 23.77
N MET A 19 -21.46 -18.80 24.46
CA MET A 19 -21.35 -18.84 25.92
C MET A 19 -20.51 -20.06 26.29
N LEU A 20 -19.31 -19.84 26.75
CA LEU A 20 -18.65 -20.54 27.86
C LEU A 20 -17.11 -20.37 27.73
N PHE A 21 -16.54 -19.53 28.53
CA PHE A 21 -15.36 -19.79 29.34
C PHE A 21 -14.92 -18.47 29.99
N ALA A 22 -15.31 -18.36 31.25
CA ALA A 22 -14.74 -17.42 32.20
C ALA A 22 -14.04 -18.22 33.29
N LEU A 23 -13.10 -17.59 33.96
CA LEU A 23 -12.28 -17.97 35.12
C LEU A 23 -10.98 -18.74 34.81
N ILE A 24 -9.85 -18.06 35.09
CA ILE A 24 -9.08 -18.28 36.32
C ILE A 24 -8.04 -17.14 36.46
N MET A 25 -8.00 -16.61 37.67
CA MET A 25 -7.17 -15.57 38.28
C MET A 25 -5.70 -15.97 38.44
N GLY A 26 -4.81 -14.97 38.49
CA GLY A 26 -3.46 -15.13 38.99
C GLY A 26 -2.67 -13.82 39.00
N PHE A 27 -2.83 -13.02 40.08
CA PHE A 27 -1.95 -11.89 40.41
C PHE A 27 -0.55 -12.37 40.78
N VAL A 28 0.49 -11.79 40.22
CA VAL A 28 1.77 -11.58 40.91
C VAL A 28 2.33 -10.21 40.53
N SER A 29 2.36 -9.36 41.55
CA SER A 29 3.03 -8.05 41.55
C SER A 29 4.49 -8.27 41.96
N ALA A 30 5.43 -7.70 41.17
CA ALA A 30 6.79 -7.49 41.64
C ALA A 30 7.33 -6.18 41.09
N ALA A 31 7.56 -5.23 41.96
CA ALA A 31 8.22 -3.96 41.66
C ALA A 31 9.74 -4.14 41.57
N PRO A 32 10.44 -3.40 40.70
CA PRO A 32 11.91 -3.38 40.68
C PRO A 32 12.47 -2.39 41.71
N PRO A 33 13.72 -2.62 42.19
CA PRO A 33 14.34 -1.76 43.21
C PRO A 33 14.91 -0.48 42.63
N VAL A 34 14.78 0.59 43.41
CA VAL A 34 15.41 1.89 43.21
C VAL A 34 16.90 1.76 43.55
N VAL A 35 17.78 2.17 42.61
CA VAL A 35 19.19 2.38 42.88
C VAL A 35 19.47 3.89 42.86
N THR A 36 19.72 4.40 44.05
CA THR A 36 20.24 5.75 44.31
C THR A 36 21.76 5.70 44.34
N GLY A 37 22.44 6.59 43.59
CA GLY A 37 23.89 6.71 43.70
C GLY A 37 24.40 7.85 42.83
N CYS A 38 24.28 9.12 43.32
CA CYS A 38 25.07 10.25 42.87
C CYS A 38 26.46 10.17 43.43
N GLN A 39 27.49 10.21 42.61
CA GLN A 39 28.81 10.69 43.01
C GLN A 39 29.28 11.74 42.00
N ALA A 40 29.47 12.93 42.53
CA ALA A 40 30.14 14.07 41.86
C ALA A 40 31.62 13.75 41.75
N GLN A 41 32.20 13.94 40.58
CA GLN A 41 33.66 13.99 40.42
C GLN A 41 34.07 15.39 40.02
N ASP A 42 35.11 15.84 40.70
CA ASP A 42 35.77 17.15 40.66
C ASP A 42 36.25 17.54 39.29
N LEU A 43 36.00 18.81 38.93
CA LEU A 43 36.52 19.48 37.76
C LEU A 43 37.87 20.10 38.11
N THR A 44 38.95 19.60 37.53
CA THR A 44 40.24 20.32 37.50
C THR A 44 40.27 21.16 36.18
N PRO A 45 40.77 22.40 36.20
CA PRO A 45 40.82 23.26 35.03
C PRO A 45 41.93 22.88 34.07
N VAL A 46 41.59 22.75 32.78
CA VAL A 46 42.52 22.57 31.65
C VAL A 46 42.94 23.94 31.11
N PRO A 47 44.23 24.18 30.83
CA PRO A 47 44.70 25.48 30.36
C PRO A 47 44.28 25.77 28.90
N ASP A 48 43.94 27.02 28.68
CA ASP A 48 43.63 27.66 27.42
C ASP A 48 44.85 27.65 26.48
N THR A 49 44.76 26.93 25.38
CA THR A 49 45.65 27.08 24.23
C THR A 49 44.80 27.39 23.00
N SER A 50 44.55 28.68 22.80
CA SER A 50 44.03 29.24 21.57
C SER A 50 45.06 29.09 20.44
N VAL A 51 44.94 27.99 19.67
CA VAL A 51 45.60 27.89 18.38
C VAL A 51 44.56 28.06 17.29
N LEU A 52 44.59 29.19 16.61
CA LEU A 52 43.81 29.47 15.41
C LEU A 52 44.20 28.49 14.31
N SER A 53 43.39 27.45 14.10
CA SER A 53 43.45 26.62 12.90
C SER A 53 42.77 27.34 11.74
N PRO A 54 43.33 27.37 10.54
CA PRO A 54 42.65 27.94 9.39
C PRO A 54 41.43 27.10 9.04
N ALA A 55 40.27 27.76 8.89
CA ALA A 55 39.03 27.14 8.46
C ALA A 55 39.21 26.48 7.08
N ILE A 56 39.27 25.17 7.05
CA ILE A 56 39.15 24.40 5.81
C ILE A 56 37.70 24.53 5.36
N SER A 57 37.49 25.35 4.33
CA SER A 57 36.20 25.40 3.63
C SER A 57 35.97 24.05 2.92
N VAL A 58 35.21 23.17 3.54
CA VAL A 58 34.72 21.97 2.87
C VAL A 58 33.72 22.45 1.79
N PRO A 59 33.93 22.12 0.50
CA PRO A 59 32.97 22.48 -0.51
C PRO A 59 31.64 21.79 -0.14
N VAL A 60 30.57 22.58 0.05
CA VAL A 60 29.21 22.09 0.16
C VAL A 60 28.94 21.34 -1.14
N GLN A 61 28.93 20.02 -1.08
CA GLN A 61 28.42 19.21 -2.18
C GLN A 61 26.97 19.64 -2.41
N ALA A 62 26.69 20.16 -3.62
CA ALA A 62 25.35 20.47 -4.03
C ALA A 62 24.51 19.19 -3.88
N GLU A 63 23.42 19.26 -3.13
CA GLU A 63 22.42 18.20 -3.09
C GLU A 63 22.04 17.81 -4.53
N PRO A 64 21.99 16.51 -4.87
CA PRO A 64 21.58 16.10 -6.20
C PRO A 64 20.19 16.69 -6.49
N ALA A 65 20.10 17.46 -7.58
CA ALA A 65 18.85 18.07 -8.00
C ALA A 65 17.76 16.97 -8.09
N ALA A 66 16.58 17.24 -7.52
CA ALA A 66 15.45 16.32 -7.61
C ALA A 66 15.23 15.91 -9.07
N PRO A 67 14.95 14.63 -9.37
CA PRO A 67 14.75 14.16 -10.73
C PRO A 67 13.60 14.94 -11.39
N VAL A 68 13.87 15.50 -12.57
CA VAL A 68 12.85 16.21 -13.34
C VAL A 68 11.91 15.18 -13.94
N LEU A 69 10.66 15.18 -13.50
CA LEU A 69 9.63 14.27 -14.02
C LEU A 69 9.30 14.61 -15.48
N PRO A 70 8.95 13.59 -16.32
CA PRO A 70 8.41 13.81 -17.65
C PRO A 70 7.15 14.68 -17.62
N GLU A 71 6.88 15.43 -18.69
CA GLU A 71 5.69 16.27 -18.81
C GLU A 71 4.37 15.45 -18.74
N LYS A 72 4.41 14.25 -19.33
CA LYS A 72 3.31 13.28 -19.27
C LYS A 72 3.83 11.97 -18.68
N TRP A 73 3.17 11.48 -17.64
CA TRP A 73 3.49 10.18 -17.08
C TRP A 73 2.26 9.41 -16.60
N VAL A 74 2.39 8.10 -16.58
CA VAL A 74 1.38 7.17 -16.10
C VAL A 74 1.98 6.14 -15.16
N CYS A 75 1.35 5.94 -14.01
CA CYS A 75 1.57 4.81 -13.13
C CYS A 75 0.45 3.79 -13.37
N LEU A 76 0.79 2.64 -13.92
CA LEU A 76 -0.11 1.50 -13.95
C LEU A 76 -0.08 0.86 -12.56
N THR A 77 -1.23 0.76 -11.90
CA THR A 77 -1.30 0.20 -10.54
C THR A 77 -2.32 -0.92 -10.47
N PHE A 78 -1.97 -1.98 -9.70
CA PHE A 78 -2.78 -3.17 -9.55
C PHE A 78 -3.02 -3.45 -8.07
N ASP A 79 -4.29 -3.60 -7.68
CA ASP A 79 -4.71 -3.92 -6.32
C ASP A 79 -5.13 -5.40 -6.21
N ASP A 80 -5.15 -5.95 -4.98
CA ASP A 80 -5.70 -7.25 -4.60
C ASP A 80 -4.96 -8.49 -5.11
N GLY A 81 -3.81 -8.33 -5.76
CA GLY A 81 -2.89 -9.43 -6.07
C GLY A 81 -1.93 -9.75 -4.90
N PRO A 82 -1.06 -10.77 -5.09
CA PRO A 82 -0.94 -11.61 -6.26
C PRO A 82 -2.01 -12.71 -6.33
N SER A 83 -2.36 -13.10 -7.54
CA SER A 83 -3.34 -14.15 -7.81
C SER A 83 -2.96 -15.00 -9.04
N LYS A 84 -3.88 -15.86 -9.49
CA LYS A 84 -3.73 -16.58 -10.77
C LYS A 84 -3.69 -15.68 -11.99
N THR A 85 -4.10 -14.42 -11.87
CA THR A 85 -4.10 -13.41 -12.95
C THR A 85 -2.75 -12.67 -13.03
N THR A 86 -2.02 -12.58 -11.92
CA THR A 86 -0.75 -11.85 -11.83
C THR A 86 0.30 -12.28 -12.86
N PRO A 87 0.50 -13.58 -13.17
CA PRO A 87 1.45 -13.98 -14.22
C PRO A 87 1.12 -13.39 -15.59
N ASP A 88 -0.16 -13.34 -15.99
CA ASP A 88 -0.56 -12.76 -17.27
C ASP A 88 -0.33 -11.23 -17.29
N VAL A 89 -0.54 -10.54 -16.16
CA VAL A 89 -0.23 -9.11 -15.99
C VAL A 89 1.28 -8.86 -16.11
N LEU A 90 2.11 -9.62 -15.39
CA LEU A 90 3.57 -9.51 -15.45
C LEU A 90 4.10 -9.77 -16.86
N ASN A 91 3.57 -10.80 -17.56
CA ASN A 91 3.95 -11.09 -18.94
C ASN A 91 3.65 -9.92 -19.87
N ALA A 92 2.48 -9.28 -19.74
CA ALA A 92 2.11 -8.14 -20.60
C ALA A 92 3.00 -6.91 -20.32
N LEU A 93 3.31 -6.61 -19.06
CA LEU A 93 4.20 -5.50 -18.67
C LEU A 93 5.63 -5.75 -19.18
N ASN A 94 6.17 -6.95 -18.92
CA ASN A 94 7.52 -7.33 -19.32
C ASN A 94 7.69 -7.33 -20.85
N ALA A 95 6.69 -7.83 -21.60
CA ALA A 95 6.71 -7.80 -23.07
C ALA A 95 6.74 -6.38 -23.64
N ALA A 96 6.17 -5.42 -22.92
CA ALA A 96 6.19 -4.01 -23.29
C ALA A 96 7.40 -3.24 -22.74
N GLY A 97 8.18 -3.84 -21.83
CA GLY A 97 9.31 -3.19 -21.16
C GLY A 97 8.90 -2.04 -20.25
N VAL A 98 7.73 -2.13 -19.62
CA VAL A 98 7.19 -1.08 -18.72
C VAL A 98 7.05 -1.59 -17.29
N HIS A 99 7.28 -0.71 -16.31
CA HIS A 99 7.15 -1.03 -14.91
C HIS A 99 5.80 -0.57 -14.36
N ALA A 100 5.35 -1.23 -13.29
CA ALA A 100 4.08 -0.95 -12.61
C ALA A 100 4.24 -1.02 -11.08
N THR A 101 3.20 -0.62 -10.35
CA THR A 101 3.14 -0.75 -8.89
C THR A 101 2.01 -1.69 -8.50
N PHE A 102 2.31 -2.68 -7.65
CA PHE A 102 1.35 -3.63 -7.13
C PHE A 102 1.05 -3.34 -5.66
N PHE A 103 -0.19 -3.00 -5.35
CA PHE A 103 -0.70 -2.86 -3.97
C PHE A 103 -1.22 -4.22 -3.51
N VAL A 104 -0.38 -4.94 -2.80
CA VAL A 104 -0.55 -6.37 -2.57
C VAL A 104 -1.38 -6.72 -1.36
N VAL A 105 -2.04 -7.88 -1.42
CA VAL A 105 -2.71 -8.51 -0.28
C VAL A 105 -2.08 -9.86 0.06
N ALA A 106 -2.28 -10.32 1.31
CA ALA A 106 -1.87 -11.66 1.73
C ALA A 106 -2.96 -12.28 2.62
N THR A 107 -4.06 -12.69 1.99
CA THR A 107 -5.34 -12.98 2.65
C THR A 107 -5.45 -14.37 3.28
N GLY A 108 -4.43 -15.23 3.19
CA GLY A 108 -4.52 -16.62 3.60
C GLY A 108 -5.09 -17.54 2.50
N HIS A 109 -5.57 -16.98 1.41
CA HIS A 109 -6.10 -17.74 0.26
C HIS A 109 -5.23 -17.60 -0.99
N ASN A 110 -4.24 -16.73 -0.95
CA ASN A 110 -3.33 -16.45 -2.06
C ASN A 110 -1.86 -16.77 -1.78
N GLU A 111 -1.53 -17.48 -0.69
CA GLU A 111 -0.14 -17.79 -0.29
C GLU A 111 0.66 -18.46 -1.41
N LYS A 112 0.05 -19.34 -2.18
CA LYS A 112 0.72 -20.01 -3.30
C LYS A 112 1.17 -19.07 -4.42
N TYR A 113 0.66 -17.84 -4.44
CA TYR A 113 1.01 -16.81 -5.41
C TYR A 113 2.01 -15.77 -4.87
N LEU A 114 2.25 -15.72 -3.54
CA LEU A 114 3.20 -14.78 -2.94
C LEU A 114 4.62 -14.88 -3.54
N PRO A 115 5.15 -16.05 -3.98
CA PRO A 115 6.42 -16.10 -4.68
C PRO A 115 6.52 -15.23 -5.94
N LEU A 116 5.40 -14.90 -6.60
CA LEU A 116 5.35 -13.97 -7.74
C LEU A 116 5.82 -12.55 -7.39
N LEU A 117 5.79 -12.17 -6.11
CA LEU A 117 6.32 -10.88 -5.65
C LEU A 117 7.82 -10.76 -5.89
N THR A 118 8.58 -11.86 -5.72
CA THR A 118 10.01 -11.90 -6.04
C THR A 118 10.25 -11.71 -7.54
N GLU A 119 9.41 -12.32 -8.39
CA GLU A 119 9.49 -12.15 -9.84
C GLU A 119 9.17 -10.70 -10.23
N ALA A 120 8.11 -10.10 -9.65
CA ALA A 120 7.72 -8.72 -9.90
C ALA A 120 8.86 -7.74 -9.55
N VAL A 121 9.47 -7.88 -8.36
CA VAL A 121 10.60 -7.03 -7.95
C VAL A 121 11.82 -7.23 -8.86
N SER A 122 12.14 -8.48 -9.22
CA SER A 122 13.27 -8.80 -10.10
C SER A 122 13.08 -8.22 -11.51
N ALA A 123 11.84 -8.05 -11.95
CA ALA A 123 11.48 -7.41 -13.22
C ALA A 123 11.38 -5.87 -13.13
N GLY A 124 11.72 -5.26 -11.97
CA GLY A 124 11.70 -3.80 -11.78
C GLY A 124 10.35 -3.20 -11.35
N HIS A 125 9.35 -4.03 -11.08
CA HIS A 125 8.08 -3.53 -10.58
C HIS A 125 8.18 -3.17 -9.09
N GLN A 126 7.37 -2.19 -8.68
CA GLN A 126 7.26 -1.78 -7.29
C GLN A 126 6.19 -2.59 -6.56
N ILE A 127 6.51 -3.04 -5.33
CA ILE A 127 5.53 -3.57 -4.38
C ILE A 127 5.16 -2.48 -3.38
N ALA A 128 3.87 -2.35 -3.10
CA ALA A 128 3.28 -1.45 -2.12
C ALA A 128 2.25 -2.20 -1.27
N LEU A 129 1.90 -1.64 -0.12
CA LEU A 129 1.02 -2.32 0.85
C LEU A 129 -0.45 -2.01 0.58
N HIS A 130 -1.30 -3.04 0.66
CA HIS A 130 -2.76 -2.87 0.60
C HIS A 130 -3.43 -3.36 1.87
N SER A 131 -3.46 -4.65 2.13
CA SER A 131 -4.04 -5.25 3.33
C SER A 131 -3.64 -6.73 3.47
N ALA A 132 -3.56 -7.24 4.70
CA ALA A 132 -3.41 -8.67 4.91
C ALA A 132 -4.74 -9.41 4.72
N SER A 133 -5.86 -8.83 5.15
CA SER A 133 -7.17 -9.52 5.17
C SER A 133 -8.15 -9.02 4.12
N HIS A 134 -8.07 -7.75 3.77
CA HIS A 134 -9.02 -6.99 2.95
C HIS A 134 -10.47 -7.03 3.50
N GLU A 135 -10.65 -7.33 4.79
CA GLU A 135 -11.95 -7.37 5.45
C GLU A 135 -12.27 -6.01 6.10
N TYR A 136 -13.09 -5.19 5.43
CA TYR A 136 -13.41 -3.82 5.87
C TYR A 136 -13.89 -3.71 7.31
N SER A 137 -14.67 -4.69 7.81
CA SER A 137 -15.17 -4.73 9.18
C SER A 137 -14.05 -4.86 10.21
N ASP A 138 -12.96 -5.47 9.82
CA ASP A 138 -11.84 -5.77 10.69
C ASP A 138 -10.79 -4.65 10.63
N ILE A 139 -10.35 -4.30 9.41
CA ILE A 139 -9.29 -3.29 9.21
C ILE A 139 -9.74 -1.88 9.62
N TYR A 140 -11.02 -1.54 9.43
CA TYR A 140 -11.53 -0.20 9.73
C TYR A 140 -12.28 -0.08 11.06
N ARG A 141 -12.20 -1.05 11.96
CA ARG A 141 -12.82 -0.91 13.29
C ARG A 141 -12.04 0.06 14.20
N SER A 142 -10.73 0.21 14.01
CA SER A 142 -9.88 1.18 14.71
C SER A 142 -8.56 1.38 13.98
N SER A 143 -7.77 2.38 14.38
CA SER A 143 -6.42 2.60 13.87
C SER A 143 -5.49 1.43 14.21
N GLU A 144 -5.53 0.94 15.44
CA GLU A 144 -4.72 -0.21 15.87
C GLU A 144 -5.01 -1.46 15.03
N ALA A 145 -6.29 -1.69 14.69
CA ALA A 145 -6.68 -2.82 13.86
C ALA A 145 -6.12 -2.69 12.43
N TYR A 146 -6.15 -1.48 11.87
CA TYR A 146 -5.56 -1.21 10.56
C TYR A 146 -4.05 -1.48 10.54
N TRP A 147 -3.32 -0.94 11.54
CA TRP A 147 -1.87 -1.15 11.61
C TRP A 147 -1.47 -2.58 11.95
N ALA A 148 -2.28 -3.31 12.70
CA ALA A 148 -2.08 -4.74 12.91
C ALA A 148 -2.24 -5.55 11.62
N ASP A 149 -3.20 -5.20 10.76
CA ASP A 149 -3.38 -5.81 9.45
C ASP A 149 -2.19 -5.50 8.52
N ILE A 150 -1.71 -4.26 8.48
CA ILE A 150 -0.51 -3.88 7.73
C ILE A 150 0.75 -4.60 8.23
N ALA A 151 0.91 -4.74 9.55
CA ALA A 151 2.03 -5.47 10.12
C ALA A 151 2.00 -6.96 9.74
N LEU A 152 0.82 -7.58 9.78
CA LEU A 152 0.60 -8.95 9.33
C LEU A 152 0.88 -9.13 7.83
N LEU A 153 0.49 -8.14 6.99
CA LEU A 153 0.83 -8.16 5.58
C LEU A 153 2.34 -8.18 5.39
N LYS A 154 3.07 -7.26 6.05
CA LYS A 154 4.53 -7.19 5.97
C LYS A 154 5.19 -8.48 6.40
N GLU A 155 4.74 -9.10 7.49
CA GLU A 155 5.22 -10.41 7.96
C GLU A 155 5.06 -11.49 6.88
N ARG A 156 3.87 -11.57 6.25
CA ARG A 156 3.56 -12.59 5.25
C ARG A 156 4.33 -12.43 3.94
N ILE A 157 4.64 -11.20 3.53
CA ILE A 157 5.38 -10.95 2.29
C ILE A 157 6.90 -10.88 2.49
N ALA A 158 7.40 -10.75 3.73
CA ALA A 158 8.84 -10.65 4.04
C ALA A 158 9.72 -11.78 3.45
N PRO A 159 9.25 -13.03 3.29
CA PRO A 159 10.04 -14.07 2.61
C PRO A 159 10.32 -13.80 1.12
N TYR A 160 9.59 -12.89 0.49
CA TYR A 160 9.60 -12.68 -0.96
C TYR A 160 10.12 -11.32 -1.37
N VAL A 161 10.03 -10.31 -0.47
CA VAL A 161 10.44 -8.93 -0.72
C VAL A 161 11.03 -8.30 0.54
N ASP A 162 11.82 -7.23 0.39
CA ASP A 162 12.23 -6.40 1.53
C ASP A 162 11.04 -5.57 2.03
N ALA A 163 10.16 -6.21 2.82
CA ALA A 163 8.95 -5.60 3.34
C ALA A 163 9.23 -4.39 4.25
N GLU A 164 10.44 -4.33 4.89
CA GLU A 164 10.79 -3.23 5.77
C GLU A 164 11.15 -1.95 5.00
N SER A 165 11.54 -2.05 3.74
CA SER A 165 11.82 -0.87 2.88
C SER A 165 10.55 -0.25 2.28
N ILE A 166 9.41 -0.94 2.30
CA ILE A 166 8.17 -0.44 1.68
C ILE A 166 7.61 0.75 2.48
N ARG A 167 7.35 1.86 1.77
CA ARG A 167 6.83 3.12 2.33
C ARG A 167 5.53 3.61 1.69
N TYR A 168 5.04 2.91 0.67
CA TYR A 168 3.82 3.25 -0.05
C TYR A 168 2.70 2.28 0.30
N LEU A 169 1.50 2.82 0.48
CA LEU A 169 0.30 2.02 0.69
C LEU A 169 -0.91 2.60 -0.05
N ARG A 170 -1.92 1.77 -0.27
CA ARG A 170 -3.25 2.19 -0.69
C ARG A 170 -4.27 1.66 0.30
N PHE A 171 -5.14 2.54 0.78
CA PHE A 171 -6.23 2.12 1.66
C PHE A 171 -7.25 1.30 0.88
N PRO A 172 -7.71 0.12 1.37
CA PRO A 172 -8.82 -0.61 0.76
C PRO A 172 -10.05 0.28 0.54
N GLY A 173 -10.46 0.40 -0.74
CA GLY A 173 -11.53 1.31 -1.15
C GLY A 173 -11.13 2.79 -1.28
N GLY A 174 -9.83 3.11 -1.17
CA GLY A 174 -9.28 4.47 -1.30
C GLY A 174 -9.40 5.32 -0.03
N SER A 175 -8.68 6.44 0.01
CA SER A 175 -8.61 7.34 1.17
C SER A 175 -9.89 8.16 1.41
N THR A 176 -10.81 8.13 0.46
CA THR A 176 -12.12 8.82 0.53
C THR A 176 -13.29 7.87 0.76
N ASN A 177 -13.03 6.56 0.98
CA ASN A 177 -14.06 5.58 1.17
C ASN A 177 -14.99 5.94 2.35
N THR A 178 -16.27 5.57 2.22
CA THR A 178 -17.26 5.79 3.27
C THR A 178 -17.42 4.57 4.21
N VAL A 179 -16.81 3.44 3.85
CA VAL A 179 -16.93 2.18 4.59
C VAL A 179 -16.21 2.27 5.92
N SER A 180 -15.01 2.90 5.96
CA SER A 180 -14.26 3.18 7.20
C SER A 180 -15.09 3.93 8.24
N ARG A 181 -15.94 4.87 7.78
CA ARG A 181 -16.84 5.62 8.64
C ARG A 181 -17.90 4.75 9.31
N ARG A 182 -18.32 3.68 8.63
CA ARG A 182 -19.33 2.74 9.16
C ARG A 182 -18.78 1.91 10.33
N TYR A 183 -17.50 1.55 10.29
CA TYR A 183 -16.88 0.67 11.28
C TYR A 183 -16.11 1.43 12.35
N GLY A 184 -15.29 2.41 12.00
CA GLY A 184 -14.42 3.15 12.91
C GLY A 184 -14.83 4.62 13.16
N GLY A 185 -15.97 5.06 12.59
CA GLY A 185 -16.48 6.42 12.77
C GLY A 185 -15.89 7.46 11.82
N LYS A 186 -16.41 8.69 11.92
CA LYS A 186 -16.10 9.77 10.96
C LYS A 186 -14.63 10.23 10.97
N GLY A 187 -13.90 10.00 12.06
CA GLY A 187 -12.52 10.47 12.25
C GLY A 187 -11.45 9.51 11.77
N LEU A 188 -11.76 8.21 11.64
CA LEU A 188 -10.76 7.17 11.45
C LEU A 188 -9.86 7.41 10.24
N MET A 189 -10.42 7.69 9.07
CA MET A 189 -9.61 7.88 7.85
C MET A 189 -8.72 9.12 7.94
N LYS A 190 -9.17 10.20 8.60
CA LYS A 190 -8.33 11.36 8.86
C LYS A 190 -7.15 11.01 9.78
N GLN A 191 -7.41 10.22 10.81
CA GLN A 191 -6.38 9.72 11.73
C GLN A 191 -5.37 8.84 11.01
N LEU A 192 -5.82 7.83 10.25
CA LEU A 192 -4.95 6.93 9.50
C LEU A 192 -4.04 7.67 8.51
N LYS A 193 -4.57 8.65 7.78
CA LYS A 193 -3.76 9.47 6.88
C LYS A 193 -2.65 10.22 7.61
N ALA A 194 -2.97 10.85 8.74
CA ALA A 194 -1.98 11.55 9.55
C ALA A 194 -0.91 10.59 10.11
N GLU A 195 -1.31 9.38 10.53
CA GLU A 195 -0.37 8.36 11.03
C GLU A 195 0.56 7.81 9.93
N VAL A 196 0.07 7.66 8.69
CA VAL A 196 0.90 7.32 7.53
C VAL A 196 1.97 8.38 7.30
N GLU A 197 1.59 9.66 7.28
CA GLU A 197 2.50 10.79 7.12
C GLU A 197 3.53 10.87 8.27
N GLN A 198 3.09 10.68 9.52
CA GLN A 198 4.00 10.65 10.69
C GLN A 198 5.04 9.53 10.64
N LYS A 199 4.74 8.42 9.96
CA LYS A 199 5.69 7.33 9.73
C LYS A 199 6.67 7.61 8.58
N GLY A 200 6.55 8.74 7.89
CA GLY A 200 7.31 9.04 6.69
C GLY A 200 6.89 8.15 5.50
N TRP A 201 5.66 7.66 5.52
CA TRP A 201 5.08 6.86 4.45
C TRP A 201 4.13 7.69 3.61
N GLN A 202 3.73 7.17 2.44
CA GLN A 202 2.78 7.82 1.55
C GLN A 202 1.61 6.89 1.22
N TRP A 203 0.39 7.40 1.38
CA TRP A 203 -0.80 6.75 0.84
C TRP A 203 -1.09 7.27 -0.57
N VAL A 204 -1.60 6.41 -1.44
CA VAL A 204 -1.78 6.71 -2.87
C VAL A 204 -3.17 6.28 -3.32
N ASP A 205 -3.96 7.25 -3.79
CA ASP A 205 -5.21 7.00 -4.50
C ASP A 205 -4.96 6.93 -6.02
N TRP A 206 -5.99 7.13 -6.81
CA TRP A 206 -5.95 7.12 -8.27
C TRP A 206 -6.78 8.28 -8.84
N ASN A 207 -6.52 8.64 -10.06
CA ASN A 207 -7.30 9.62 -10.82
C ASN A 207 -7.84 9.06 -12.15
N VAL A 208 -7.51 7.80 -12.48
CA VAL A 208 -8.07 7.03 -13.60
C VAL A 208 -8.54 5.68 -13.06
N CYS A 209 -9.80 5.31 -13.28
CA CYS A 209 -10.36 4.03 -12.84
C CYS A 209 -10.73 3.17 -14.06
N ALA A 210 -10.18 1.96 -14.12
CA ALA A 210 -10.50 1.01 -15.19
C ALA A 210 -11.89 0.38 -15.03
N GLU A 211 -12.51 0.47 -13.84
CA GLU A 211 -13.77 -0.17 -13.47
C GLU A 211 -13.77 -1.69 -13.73
N ASP A 212 -12.61 -2.33 -13.61
CA ASP A 212 -12.38 -3.74 -13.95
C ASP A 212 -12.88 -4.72 -12.87
N ALA A 213 -12.98 -4.27 -11.61
CA ALA A 213 -13.48 -5.05 -10.49
C ALA A 213 -14.97 -4.79 -10.18
N VAL A 214 -15.69 -4.01 -10.99
CA VAL A 214 -17.12 -3.81 -10.83
C VAL A 214 -17.90 -5.07 -11.22
N GLY A 215 -19.05 -5.30 -10.56
CA GLY A 215 -19.86 -6.50 -10.81
C GLY A 215 -20.21 -6.68 -12.30
N GLY A 216 -20.18 -7.95 -12.78
CA GLY A 216 -20.54 -8.28 -14.17
C GLY A 216 -19.35 -8.63 -15.07
N HIS A 217 -18.11 -8.62 -14.55
CA HIS A 217 -16.89 -8.97 -15.29
C HIS A 217 -16.78 -8.23 -16.64
N PRO A 218 -16.42 -6.94 -16.64
CA PRO A 218 -16.34 -6.15 -17.86
C PRO A 218 -15.36 -6.79 -18.88
N SER A 219 -15.65 -6.66 -20.17
CA SER A 219 -14.75 -7.13 -21.22
C SER A 219 -13.47 -6.30 -21.27
N ALA A 220 -12.40 -6.87 -21.84
CA ALA A 220 -11.13 -6.18 -22.06
C ALA A 220 -11.32 -4.84 -22.82
N ASP A 221 -12.17 -4.83 -23.86
CA ASP A 221 -12.52 -3.62 -24.61
C ASP A 221 -13.26 -2.57 -23.75
N THR A 222 -14.12 -3.01 -22.82
CA THR A 222 -14.77 -2.07 -21.88
C THR A 222 -13.76 -1.45 -20.93
N ILE A 223 -12.86 -2.25 -20.36
CA ILE A 223 -11.78 -1.81 -19.48
C ILE A 223 -10.89 -0.78 -20.20
N TYR A 224 -10.43 -1.12 -21.40
CA TYR A 224 -9.63 -0.21 -22.23
C TYR A 224 -10.34 1.13 -22.45
N ARG A 225 -11.63 1.11 -22.89
CA ARG A 225 -12.40 2.33 -23.11
C ARG A 225 -12.60 3.16 -21.85
N ASN A 226 -12.76 2.51 -20.69
CA ASN A 226 -12.86 3.20 -19.41
C ASN A 226 -11.57 3.95 -19.09
N VAL A 227 -10.40 3.29 -19.22
CA VAL A 227 -9.10 3.93 -19.01
C VAL A 227 -8.90 5.13 -19.95
N VAL A 228 -9.18 4.98 -21.25
CA VAL A 228 -9.05 6.07 -22.23
C VAL A 228 -9.99 7.24 -21.87
N ARG A 229 -11.25 6.94 -21.55
CA ARG A 229 -12.25 7.95 -21.18
C ARG A 229 -11.85 8.72 -19.93
N GLU A 230 -11.44 8.00 -18.87
CA GLU A 230 -11.08 8.59 -17.58
C GLU A 230 -9.77 9.39 -17.65
N THR A 231 -8.82 8.96 -18.49
CA THR A 231 -7.59 9.72 -18.74
C THR A 231 -7.90 11.09 -19.37
N GLY A 232 -8.77 11.14 -20.38
CA GLY A 232 -9.21 12.42 -20.98
C GLY A 232 -8.04 13.31 -21.37
N GLN A 233 -7.94 14.49 -20.74
CA GLN A 233 -6.87 15.47 -20.97
C GLN A 233 -5.82 15.49 -19.86
N GLN A 234 -5.83 14.51 -18.96
CA GLN A 234 -4.86 14.43 -17.88
C GLN A 234 -3.45 14.10 -18.43
N THR A 235 -2.43 14.69 -17.84
CA THR A 235 -1.03 14.45 -18.19
C THR A 235 -0.29 13.60 -17.16
N ASN A 236 -0.84 13.49 -15.95
CA ASN A 236 -0.30 12.74 -14.82
C ASN A 236 -1.36 11.78 -14.34
N CYS A 237 -1.17 10.48 -14.62
CA CYS A 237 -2.19 9.46 -14.38
C CYS A 237 -1.71 8.40 -13.40
N ILE A 238 -2.55 8.07 -12.42
CA ILE A 238 -2.43 6.87 -11.60
C ILE A 238 -3.67 6.03 -11.90
N VAL A 239 -3.46 4.90 -12.57
CA VAL A 239 -4.54 4.05 -13.08
C VAL A 239 -4.83 2.95 -12.07
N LEU A 240 -6.04 2.91 -11.53
CA LEU A 240 -6.52 1.79 -10.72
C LEU A 240 -6.98 0.65 -11.61
N MET A 241 -6.34 -0.48 -11.44
CA MET A 241 -6.69 -1.80 -11.98
C MET A 241 -6.53 -2.85 -10.88
N HIS A 242 -6.91 -4.09 -11.16
CA HIS A 242 -6.75 -5.20 -10.23
C HIS A 242 -6.14 -6.42 -10.93
N ASP A 243 -5.26 -7.13 -10.21
CA ASP A 243 -4.75 -8.45 -10.63
C ASP A 243 -5.27 -9.57 -9.71
N SER A 244 -6.47 -9.37 -9.18
CA SER A 244 -7.20 -10.35 -8.38
C SER A 244 -7.61 -11.58 -9.20
N ALA A 245 -8.00 -12.67 -8.53
CA ALA A 245 -8.40 -13.91 -9.20
C ALA A 245 -9.62 -13.79 -10.14
N THR A 246 -10.37 -12.69 -10.06
CA THR A 246 -11.60 -12.46 -10.83
C THR A 246 -11.45 -11.45 -11.96
N THR A 247 -10.28 -10.81 -12.10
CA THR A 247 -10.04 -9.72 -13.05
C THR A 247 -9.13 -10.12 -14.22
N ARG A 248 -9.27 -11.35 -14.74
CA ARG A 248 -8.48 -11.83 -15.87
C ARG A 248 -8.58 -10.93 -17.12
N THR A 249 -9.75 -10.35 -17.36
CA THR A 249 -9.98 -9.42 -18.48
C THR A 249 -9.14 -8.14 -18.39
N THR A 250 -8.64 -7.79 -17.20
CA THR A 250 -7.66 -6.71 -17.00
C THR A 250 -6.34 -7.06 -17.69
N ALA A 251 -5.82 -8.27 -17.46
CA ALA A 251 -4.60 -8.73 -18.15
C ALA A 251 -4.79 -8.77 -19.68
N GLU A 252 -5.98 -9.16 -20.15
CA GLU A 252 -6.32 -9.16 -21.58
C GLU A 252 -6.38 -7.74 -22.18
N ALA A 253 -6.81 -6.72 -21.40
CA ALA A 253 -6.87 -5.32 -21.83
C ALA A 253 -5.51 -4.62 -21.82
N LEU A 254 -4.59 -5.09 -20.98
CA LEU A 254 -3.36 -4.38 -20.62
C LEU A 254 -2.46 -4.06 -21.83
N PRO A 255 -2.24 -4.94 -22.83
CA PRO A 255 -1.44 -4.62 -24.00
C PRO A 255 -1.97 -3.42 -24.81
N ASP A 256 -3.29 -3.29 -24.92
CA ASP A 256 -3.91 -2.18 -25.64
C ASP A 256 -3.85 -0.88 -24.83
N ILE A 257 -4.01 -0.96 -23.50
CA ILE A 257 -3.84 0.17 -22.59
C ILE A 257 -2.41 0.71 -22.67
N ILE A 258 -1.41 -0.16 -22.58
CA ILE A 258 0.01 0.24 -22.65
C ILE A 258 0.31 0.90 -23.99
N ARG A 259 -0.10 0.28 -25.08
CA ARG A 259 0.10 0.83 -26.43
C ARG A 259 -0.52 2.21 -26.55
N TRP A 260 -1.75 2.39 -26.08
CA TRP A 260 -2.44 3.67 -26.16
C TRP A 260 -1.69 4.77 -25.39
N TYR A 261 -1.25 4.52 -24.15
CA TYR A 261 -0.48 5.49 -23.38
C TYR A 261 0.87 5.83 -24.06
N ALA A 262 1.55 4.83 -24.62
CA ALA A 262 2.79 5.04 -25.35
C ALA A 262 2.55 5.93 -26.60
N ASP A 263 1.49 5.67 -27.37
CA ASP A 263 1.10 6.46 -28.54
C ASP A 263 0.72 7.91 -28.18
N GLN A 264 0.22 8.13 -26.96
CA GLN A 264 -0.06 9.47 -26.43
C GLN A 264 1.18 10.18 -25.83
N GLY A 265 2.34 9.54 -25.83
CA GLY A 265 3.62 10.10 -25.36
C GLY A 265 3.77 10.12 -23.84
N PHE A 266 3.07 9.23 -23.11
CA PHE A 266 3.26 9.07 -21.67
C PHE A 266 4.51 8.25 -21.36
N ALA A 267 5.29 8.70 -20.38
CA ALA A 267 6.31 7.89 -19.74
C ALA A 267 5.67 6.98 -18.67
N PHE A 268 6.08 5.72 -18.63
CA PHE A 268 5.61 4.78 -17.62
C PHE A 268 6.53 4.86 -16.40
N LEU A 269 5.96 5.12 -15.23
CA LEU A 269 6.66 5.24 -13.96
C LEU A 269 6.01 4.34 -12.91
N THR A 270 6.81 3.85 -11.98
CA THR A 270 6.29 3.34 -10.71
C THR A 270 5.78 4.51 -9.86
N VAL A 271 4.98 4.22 -8.85
CA VAL A 271 4.51 5.25 -7.91
C VAL A 271 5.69 5.92 -7.19
N ALA A 272 6.73 5.15 -6.84
CA ALA A 272 7.91 5.72 -6.17
C ALA A 272 8.71 6.68 -7.05
N GLU A 273 8.77 6.43 -8.36
CA GLU A 273 9.42 7.33 -9.31
C GLU A 273 8.59 8.60 -9.55
N ALA A 274 7.26 8.46 -9.64
CA ALA A 274 6.35 9.59 -9.89
C ALA A 274 6.13 10.47 -8.65
N LEU A 275 6.13 9.89 -7.47
CA LEU A 275 5.83 10.53 -6.19
C LEU A 275 6.92 10.21 -5.16
N PRO A 276 8.18 10.66 -5.33
CA PRO A 276 9.26 10.33 -4.42
C PRO A 276 8.97 10.87 -3.01
N ILE A 277 9.27 10.06 -2.00
CA ILE A 277 9.26 10.48 -0.59
C ILE A 277 10.58 11.21 -0.35
N GLY A 278 10.48 12.46 0.08
CA GLY A 278 11.63 13.33 0.36
C GLY A 278 12.37 12.96 1.64
#